data_793b65bc8235e7082a44de0f72de0c11
#
_entry.id   793b65bc8235e7082a44de0f72de0c11
#
_cell.length_a   1.000
_cell.length_b   1.000
_cell.length_c   1.000
_cell.angle_alpha   90.00
_cell.angle_beta   90.00
_cell.angle_gamma   90.00
#
_symmetry.space_group_name_H-M   'P 1'
#
loop_
_entity.id
_entity.type
_entity.pdbx_description
1 polymer ?
#
loop_
_entity_poly.entity_id
_entity_poly.type
_entity_poly.pdbx_seq_one_letter_code
_entity_poly.pdbx_strand_id
1 'polypeptide(L)'
;VARLADPLRGRDNALNFLRLLLAIAVIVDHSVPLSGLSSPRRGPLSDVAVDGFFVLSGYLVSGSRVRMSGPRYTWHRALRILPGLWVCLLVTGLVIAPLATLRTHEQWSVELALRYVAQNATLYSMPDTMGHTLAHVPLPSAWNGSLWTLWYESLGYLAAGLLLWPSFVRRHAAPILVTVAVAAALVVYLAHGPLFVTTNHYREAPTRLACFFAAGMALWALRDRLPSSGRLALAALAIGVPLYVAGALDTGPHPHVATWMPGGLTWMYVLLPLPLGYLLLWLGGVLPVRLGVRNDISYGVYIYAWPMQQLLAVFGGQRLGLTAFTLLAVAVTVPMAWLSWTLVEKRMLRLKDLGRTPAPVAA
;
A
#
# COMPACT_ATOMS: atom_id res chain seq x y z
N VAL A 1 8.15 24.73 -19.99
CA VAL A 1 7.36 24.23 -18.86
C VAL A 1 8.02 22.98 -18.33
N ALA A 2 8.30 22.93 -17.01
CA ALA A 2 8.90 21.75 -16.37
C ALA A 2 8.01 20.51 -16.58
N ARG A 3 8.63 19.36 -16.81
CA ARG A 3 7.93 18.08 -16.98
C ARG A 3 7.70 17.40 -15.64
N LEU A 4 6.68 16.57 -15.55
CA LEU A 4 6.38 15.81 -14.34
C LEU A 4 7.58 14.94 -13.90
N ALA A 5 8.36 14.45 -14.85
CA ALA A 5 9.57 13.68 -14.57
C ALA A 5 10.69 14.49 -13.91
N ASP A 6 10.83 15.78 -14.21
CA ASP A 6 12.04 16.54 -13.88
C ASP A 6 12.34 16.59 -12.37
N PRO A 7 11.38 16.95 -11.49
CA PRO A 7 11.62 16.97 -10.04
C PRO A 7 11.70 15.56 -9.42
N LEU A 8 11.31 14.54 -10.18
CA LEU A 8 11.30 13.14 -9.71
C LEU A 8 12.54 12.36 -10.18
N ARG A 9 13.43 13.00 -10.95
CA ARG A 9 14.73 12.40 -11.34
C ARG A 9 15.61 12.25 -10.11
N GLY A 10 16.08 11.04 -9.87
CA GLY A 10 16.91 10.76 -8.69
C GLY A 10 16.09 10.41 -7.43
N ARG A 11 16.70 10.62 -6.27
CA ARG A 11 16.12 10.28 -4.97
C ARG A 11 15.74 11.49 -4.12
N ASP A 12 16.13 12.69 -4.53
CA ASP A 12 15.88 13.93 -3.80
C ASP A 12 14.48 14.48 -4.10
N ASN A 13 13.47 13.78 -3.63
CA ASN A 13 12.06 14.14 -3.79
C ASN A 13 11.25 13.68 -2.58
N ALA A 14 9.98 14.07 -2.49
CA ALA A 14 9.12 13.79 -1.36
C ALA A 14 8.29 12.49 -1.49
N LEU A 15 8.55 11.61 -2.47
CA LEU A 15 7.75 10.40 -2.66
C LEU A 15 7.77 9.46 -1.44
N ASN A 16 8.92 9.30 -0.78
CA ASN A 16 9.02 8.46 0.43
C ASN A 16 8.25 9.08 1.61
N PHE A 17 8.24 10.40 1.71
CA PHE A 17 7.42 11.10 2.70
C PHE A 17 5.92 10.87 2.43
N LEU A 18 5.47 10.99 1.17
CA LEU A 18 4.08 10.70 0.80
C LEU A 18 3.70 9.24 1.10
N ARG A 19 4.59 8.29 0.83
CA ARG A 19 4.36 6.89 1.20
C ARG A 19 4.24 6.70 2.71
N LEU A 20 5.01 7.43 3.50
CA LEU A 20 4.88 7.42 4.95
C LEU A 20 3.52 7.99 5.40
N LEU A 21 3.08 9.10 4.79
CA LEU A 21 1.74 9.66 5.07
C LEU A 21 0.62 8.69 4.71
N LEU A 22 0.72 8.00 3.58
CA LEU A 22 -0.25 6.96 3.19
C LEU A 22 -0.27 5.81 4.23
N ALA A 23 0.90 5.37 4.74
CA ALA A 23 0.96 4.34 5.78
C ALA A 23 0.32 4.82 7.10
N ILE A 24 0.52 6.07 7.48
CA ILE A 24 -0.14 6.67 8.66
C ILE A 24 -1.65 6.78 8.44
N ALA A 25 -2.11 7.16 7.24
CA ALA A 25 -3.53 7.20 6.91
C ALA A 25 -4.20 5.82 7.08
N VAL A 26 -3.50 4.73 6.74
CA VAL A 26 -3.97 3.36 7.00
C VAL A 26 -4.10 3.11 8.52
N ILE A 27 -3.14 3.56 9.34
CA ILE A 27 -3.25 3.45 10.82
C ILE A 27 -4.49 4.19 11.33
N VAL A 28 -4.69 5.42 10.87
CA VAL A 28 -5.83 6.26 11.30
C VAL A 28 -7.15 5.57 11.00
N ASP A 29 -7.34 5.06 9.80
CA ASP A 29 -8.56 4.39 9.38
C ASP A 29 -8.79 3.06 10.11
N HIS A 30 -7.76 2.25 10.25
CA HIS A 30 -7.83 0.98 10.99
C HIS A 30 -8.02 1.17 12.50
N SER A 31 -7.66 2.30 13.07
CA SER A 31 -7.92 2.60 14.49
C SER A 31 -9.42 2.59 14.81
N VAL A 32 -10.27 2.92 13.85
CA VAL A 32 -11.74 2.95 14.02
C VAL A 32 -12.27 1.55 14.35
N PRO A 33 -12.16 0.53 13.49
CA PRO A 33 -12.67 -0.81 13.80
C PRO A 33 -11.85 -1.53 14.89
N LEU A 34 -10.53 -1.30 14.99
CA LEU A 34 -9.68 -1.99 15.96
C LEU A 34 -9.84 -1.45 17.40
N SER A 35 -10.31 -0.22 17.57
CA SER A 35 -10.67 0.29 18.88
C SER A 35 -12.09 -0.08 19.32
N GLY A 36 -12.96 -0.47 18.40
CA GLY A 36 -14.38 -0.74 18.69
C GLY A 36 -15.19 0.48 19.13
N LEU A 37 -14.63 1.70 18.99
CA LEU A 37 -15.25 2.95 19.47
C LEU A 37 -16.26 3.57 18.50
N SER A 38 -16.42 2.98 17.33
CA SER A 38 -17.39 3.42 16.32
C SER A 38 -17.79 2.24 15.43
N SER A 39 -18.75 2.46 14.52
CA SER A 39 -19.26 1.42 13.59
C SER A 39 -18.09 0.57 13.00
N PRO A 40 -18.25 -0.76 12.88
CA PRO A 40 -17.24 -1.65 12.34
C PRO A 40 -16.92 -1.41 10.85
N ARG A 41 -17.54 -0.40 10.22
CA ARG A 41 -17.28 -0.05 8.83
C ARG A 41 -15.97 0.72 8.72
N ARG A 42 -15.11 0.23 7.85
CA ARG A 42 -13.90 0.93 7.44
C ARG A 42 -14.30 2.18 6.66
N GLY A 43 -13.64 3.29 6.92
CA GLY A 43 -13.73 4.45 6.06
C GLY A 43 -13.01 4.21 4.72
N PRO A 44 -13.29 4.97 3.68
CA PRO A 44 -12.58 4.86 2.41
C PRO A 44 -11.15 5.39 2.46
N LEU A 45 -10.68 5.90 3.61
CA LEU A 45 -9.34 6.49 3.75
C LEU A 45 -8.24 5.46 3.58
N SER A 46 -8.36 4.25 4.18
CA SER A 46 -7.40 3.18 3.98
C SER A 46 -7.39 2.69 2.53
N ASP A 47 -8.54 2.65 1.89
CA ASP A 47 -8.66 2.27 0.49
C ASP A 47 -7.90 3.23 -0.41
N VAL A 48 -8.12 4.54 -0.29
CA VAL A 48 -7.40 5.56 -1.07
C VAL A 48 -5.91 5.57 -0.74
N ALA A 49 -5.54 5.32 0.53
CA ALA A 49 -4.13 5.22 0.90
C ALA A 49 -3.44 4.02 0.23
N VAL A 50 -4.09 2.85 0.22
CA VAL A 50 -3.60 1.65 -0.47
C VAL A 50 -3.55 1.89 -1.99
N ASP A 51 -4.58 2.49 -2.56
CA ASP A 51 -4.64 2.86 -3.97
C ASP A 51 -3.49 3.81 -4.36
N GLY A 52 -3.18 4.77 -3.50
CA GLY A 52 -2.01 5.65 -3.63
C GLY A 52 -0.69 4.86 -3.64
N PHE A 53 -0.54 3.84 -2.78
CA PHE A 53 0.62 2.95 -2.82
C PHE A 53 0.72 2.21 -4.16
N PHE A 54 -0.41 1.70 -4.68
CA PHE A 54 -0.41 0.97 -5.95
C PHE A 54 -0.08 1.86 -7.15
N VAL A 55 -0.59 3.09 -7.21
CA VAL A 55 -0.20 4.06 -8.24
C VAL A 55 1.29 4.38 -8.17
N LEU A 56 1.81 4.71 -6.98
CA LEU A 56 3.23 5.00 -6.79
C LEU A 56 4.10 3.78 -7.12
N SER A 57 3.67 2.58 -6.74
CA SER A 57 4.36 1.32 -7.08
C SER A 57 4.40 1.11 -8.59
N GLY A 58 3.28 1.27 -9.31
CA GLY A 58 3.24 1.16 -10.77
C GLY A 58 4.21 2.12 -11.47
N TYR A 59 4.25 3.39 -11.01
CA TYR A 59 5.19 4.39 -11.52
C TYR A 59 6.66 4.01 -11.27
N LEU A 60 7.02 3.74 -10.03
CA LEU A 60 8.41 3.47 -9.62
C LEU A 60 8.95 2.16 -10.18
N VAL A 61 8.09 1.14 -10.22
CA VAL A 61 8.45 -0.21 -10.69
C VAL A 61 8.69 -0.21 -12.19
N SER A 62 7.86 0.48 -12.98
CA SER A 62 8.07 0.63 -14.42
C SER A 62 9.43 1.25 -14.74
N GLY A 63 9.80 2.33 -14.05
CA GLY A 63 11.11 2.95 -14.20
C GLY A 63 12.27 2.04 -13.77
N SER A 64 12.07 1.24 -12.73
CA SER A 64 13.05 0.26 -12.25
C SER A 64 13.25 -0.87 -13.28
N ARG A 65 12.14 -1.43 -13.79
CA ARG A 65 12.17 -2.56 -14.73
C ARG A 65 12.89 -2.25 -16.04
N VAL A 66 12.68 -1.06 -16.56
CA VAL A 66 13.32 -0.66 -17.84
C VAL A 66 14.84 -0.51 -17.69
N ARG A 67 15.33 -0.16 -16.50
CA ARG A 67 16.77 0.03 -16.23
C ARG A 67 17.51 -1.25 -15.82
N MET A 68 16.80 -2.37 -15.60
CA MET A 68 17.40 -3.59 -15.04
C MET A 68 17.06 -4.81 -15.89
N SER A 69 17.95 -5.83 -15.86
CA SER A 69 17.63 -7.17 -16.34
C SER A 69 16.52 -7.80 -15.50
N GLY A 70 15.80 -8.78 -16.07
CA GLY A 70 14.69 -9.47 -15.38
C GLY A 70 15.10 -10.06 -14.02
N PRO A 71 16.14 -10.91 -13.93
CA PRO A 71 16.57 -11.50 -12.66
C PRO A 71 16.95 -10.44 -11.62
N ARG A 72 17.67 -9.40 -12.03
CA ARG A 72 18.05 -8.31 -11.12
C ARG A 72 16.84 -7.53 -10.62
N TYR A 73 15.89 -7.25 -11.49
CA TYR A 73 14.63 -6.60 -11.11
C TYR A 73 13.88 -7.43 -10.05
N THR A 74 13.69 -8.73 -10.31
CA THR A 74 13.01 -9.64 -9.37
C THR A 74 13.74 -9.70 -8.03
N TRP A 75 15.07 -9.82 -8.03
CA TRP A 75 15.89 -9.80 -6.83
C TRP A 75 15.70 -8.53 -6.01
N HIS A 76 15.71 -7.36 -6.65
CA HIS A 76 15.48 -6.08 -5.97
C HIS A 76 14.09 -5.99 -5.34
N ARG A 77 13.06 -6.56 -5.98
CA ARG A 77 11.70 -6.59 -5.43
C ARG A 77 11.58 -7.56 -4.26
N ALA A 78 12.18 -8.74 -4.39
CA ALA A 78 12.24 -9.72 -3.31
C ALA A 78 12.92 -9.14 -2.05
N LEU A 79 14.10 -8.53 -2.20
CA LEU A 79 14.82 -7.89 -1.10
C LEU A 79 14.04 -6.70 -0.48
N ARG A 80 13.14 -6.09 -1.21
CA ARG A 80 12.33 -4.98 -0.70
C ARG A 80 11.18 -5.44 0.19
N ILE A 81 10.59 -6.62 -0.09
CA ILE A 81 9.38 -7.09 0.58
C ILE A 81 9.70 -8.19 1.58
N LEU A 82 10.34 -9.28 1.13
CA LEU A 82 10.40 -10.53 1.89
C LEU A 82 11.12 -10.42 3.25
N PRO A 83 12.30 -9.78 3.38
CA PRO A 83 13.00 -9.74 4.66
C PRO A 83 12.20 -9.02 5.75
N GLY A 84 11.61 -7.87 5.43
CA GLY A 84 10.78 -7.12 6.37
C GLY A 84 9.52 -7.89 6.75
N LEU A 85 8.85 -8.53 5.77
CA LEU A 85 7.69 -9.39 6.00
C LEU A 85 8.03 -10.53 6.97
N TRP A 86 9.07 -11.31 6.68
CA TRP A 86 9.42 -12.47 7.51
C TRP A 86 9.75 -12.09 8.94
N VAL A 87 10.47 -10.99 9.13
CA VAL A 87 10.77 -10.49 10.49
C VAL A 87 9.51 -9.96 11.17
N CYS A 88 8.62 -9.27 10.45
CA CYS A 88 7.32 -8.85 11.00
C CYS A 88 6.50 -10.06 11.46
N LEU A 89 6.42 -11.13 10.67
CA LEU A 89 5.72 -12.36 11.04
C LEU A 89 6.33 -13.02 12.28
N LEU A 90 7.66 -13.15 12.33
CA LEU A 90 8.37 -13.71 13.48
C LEU A 90 8.16 -12.87 14.75
N VAL A 91 8.30 -11.55 14.65
CA VAL A 91 8.06 -10.63 15.78
C VAL A 91 6.61 -10.69 16.23
N THR A 92 5.65 -10.72 15.30
CA THR A 92 4.24 -10.85 15.64
C THR A 92 3.95 -12.17 16.35
N GLY A 93 4.44 -13.30 15.80
CA GLY A 93 4.15 -14.63 16.34
C GLY A 93 4.89 -14.94 17.64
N LEU A 94 6.17 -14.55 17.76
CA LEU A 94 7.05 -14.97 18.84
C LEU A 94 7.25 -13.91 19.95
N VAL A 95 6.86 -12.65 19.69
CA VAL A 95 7.01 -11.56 20.65
C VAL A 95 5.66 -10.90 20.97
N ILE A 96 4.94 -10.40 19.97
CA ILE A 96 3.72 -9.61 20.17
C ILE A 96 2.57 -10.49 20.68
N ALA A 97 2.33 -11.64 20.05
CA ALA A 97 1.25 -12.54 20.47
C ALA A 97 1.46 -13.11 21.89
N PRO A 98 2.65 -13.61 22.29
CA PRO A 98 2.85 -14.03 23.69
C PRO A 98 2.75 -12.87 24.68
N LEU A 99 3.15 -11.64 24.34
CA LEU A 99 2.92 -10.47 25.21
C LEU A 99 1.43 -10.23 25.45
N ALA A 100 0.57 -10.49 24.47
CA ALA A 100 -0.88 -10.35 24.65
C ALA A 100 -1.42 -11.35 25.70
N THR A 101 -0.85 -12.54 25.82
CA THR A 101 -1.31 -13.56 26.79
C THR A 101 -1.09 -13.15 28.25
N LEU A 102 -0.15 -12.24 28.51
CA LEU A 102 0.04 -11.66 29.84
C LEU A 102 -1.22 -10.93 30.36
N ARG A 103 -2.07 -10.48 29.44
CA ARG A 103 -3.32 -9.77 29.75
C ARG A 103 -4.55 -10.62 29.54
N THR A 104 -4.55 -11.46 28.48
CA THR A 104 -5.72 -12.27 28.13
C THR A 104 -5.75 -13.60 28.85
N HIS A 105 -4.60 -14.08 29.36
CA HIS A 105 -4.42 -15.42 29.95
C HIS A 105 -4.77 -16.56 28.98
N GLU A 106 -4.86 -16.25 27.68
CA GLU A 106 -5.16 -17.24 26.64
C GLU A 106 -3.93 -18.09 26.30
N GLN A 107 -4.17 -19.29 25.79
CA GLN A 107 -3.09 -20.21 25.47
C GLN A 107 -2.38 -19.76 24.17
N TRP A 108 -1.08 -19.60 24.26
CA TRP A 108 -0.17 -19.43 23.14
C TRP A 108 0.84 -20.57 23.12
N SER A 109 1.25 -21.01 21.93
CA SER A 109 2.33 -21.97 21.75
C SER A 109 3.24 -21.58 20.60
N VAL A 110 4.48 -22.06 20.64
CA VAL A 110 5.44 -21.89 19.56
C VAL A 110 4.93 -22.53 18.27
N GLU A 111 4.17 -23.63 18.36
CA GLU A 111 3.56 -24.29 17.21
C GLU A 111 2.58 -23.37 16.49
N LEU A 112 1.67 -22.69 17.23
CA LEU A 112 0.74 -21.72 16.66
C LEU A 112 1.47 -20.56 15.99
N ALA A 113 2.54 -20.06 16.62
CA ALA A 113 3.36 -19.00 16.04
C ALA A 113 4.08 -19.43 14.75
N LEU A 114 4.69 -20.63 14.74
CA LEU A 114 5.36 -21.15 13.55
C LEU A 114 4.37 -21.46 12.41
N ARG A 115 3.19 -21.97 12.74
CA ARG A 115 2.11 -22.15 11.77
C ARG A 115 1.69 -20.80 11.15
N TYR A 116 1.46 -19.77 11.97
CA TYR A 116 1.14 -18.43 11.49
C TYR A 116 2.23 -17.90 10.55
N VAL A 117 3.51 -18.03 10.93
CA VAL A 117 4.64 -17.62 10.08
C VAL A 117 4.65 -18.37 8.76
N ALA A 118 4.53 -19.70 8.78
CA ALA A 118 4.56 -20.53 7.59
C ALA A 118 3.42 -20.21 6.61
N GLN A 119 2.20 -20.01 7.13
CA GLN A 119 1.03 -19.68 6.32
C GLN A 119 1.13 -18.32 5.62
N ASN A 120 1.86 -17.36 6.20
CA ASN A 120 1.94 -16.00 5.69
C ASN A 120 3.28 -15.69 5.00
N ALA A 121 4.27 -16.57 5.06
CA ALA A 121 5.63 -16.33 4.53
C ALA A 121 5.68 -16.19 3.00
N THR A 122 4.69 -16.70 2.28
CA THR A 122 4.62 -16.73 0.81
C THR A 122 3.90 -15.52 0.20
N LEU A 123 3.63 -14.47 0.98
CA LEU A 123 2.86 -13.27 0.59
C LEU A 123 1.34 -13.50 0.47
N TYR A 124 0.88 -14.71 0.20
CA TYR A 124 -0.54 -15.05 0.27
C TYR A 124 -0.97 -15.08 1.73
N SER A 125 -1.52 -13.96 2.20
CA SER A 125 -1.86 -13.79 3.60
C SER A 125 -3.09 -14.61 3.97
N MET A 126 -2.94 -15.42 5.02
CA MET A 126 -4.05 -16.13 5.66
C MET A 126 -4.30 -15.49 7.04
N PRO A 127 -5.49 -14.87 7.26
CA PRO A 127 -5.84 -14.32 8.56
C PRO A 127 -5.76 -15.42 9.64
N ASP A 128 -5.02 -15.15 10.72
CA ASP A 128 -4.88 -16.07 11.84
C ASP A 128 -4.82 -15.29 13.16
N THR A 129 -5.55 -15.77 14.14
CA THR A 129 -5.60 -15.24 15.50
C THR A 129 -4.63 -15.93 16.46
N MET A 130 -3.89 -16.94 15.95
CA MET A 130 -3.04 -17.81 16.78
C MET A 130 -3.81 -18.35 18.00
N GLY A 131 -4.85 -19.14 17.70
CA GLY A 131 -5.79 -19.64 18.69
C GLY A 131 -6.74 -18.53 19.17
N HIS A 132 -6.86 -18.38 20.48
CA HIS A 132 -7.76 -17.40 21.12
C HIS A 132 -7.05 -16.15 21.63
N THR A 133 -5.79 -15.92 21.25
CA THR A 133 -4.98 -14.80 21.79
C THR A 133 -5.56 -13.41 21.51
N LEU A 134 -6.53 -13.29 20.58
CA LEU A 134 -7.29 -12.09 20.29
C LEU A 134 -8.77 -12.15 20.70
N ALA A 135 -9.18 -13.13 21.54
CA ALA A 135 -10.60 -13.33 21.85
C ALA A 135 -11.28 -12.10 22.51
N HIS A 136 -10.53 -11.26 23.22
CA HIS A 136 -11.07 -10.15 24.01
C HIS A 136 -10.82 -8.76 23.38
N VAL A 137 -10.44 -8.71 22.09
CA VAL A 137 -10.29 -7.43 21.38
C VAL A 137 -11.56 -7.09 20.60
N PRO A 138 -11.81 -5.80 20.30
CA PRO A 138 -13.02 -5.38 19.56
C PRO A 138 -13.14 -6.02 18.16
N LEU A 139 -12.01 -6.28 17.49
CA LEU A 139 -11.97 -6.91 16.16
C LEU A 139 -11.04 -8.14 16.17
N PRO A 140 -11.53 -9.32 16.62
CA PRO A 140 -10.72 -10.54 16.74
C PRO A 140 -10.57 -11.27 15.40
N SER A 141 -10.17 -10.55 14.33
CA SER A 141 -10.13 -11.10 12.97
C SER A 141 -8.79 -11.73 12.60
N ALA A 142 -7.69 -11.08 12.95
CA ALA A 142 -6.33 -11.54 12.66
C ALA A 142 -5.29 -10.72 13.42
N TRP A 143 -4.12 -11.32 13.66
CA TRP A 143 -2.95 -10.60 14.17
C TRP A 143 -2.39 -9.60 13.15
N ASN A 144 -2.54 -9.86 11.86
CA ASN A 144 -2.16 -8.90 10.83
C ASN A 144 -3.13 -8.96 9.64
N GLY A 145 -4.10 -8.07 9.65
CA GLY A 145 -5.11 -7.95 8.61
C GLY A 145 -4.69 -7.08 7.41
N SER A 146 -3.48 -6.49 7.41
CA SER A 146 -3.03 -5.60 6.33
C SER A 146 -2.23 -6.32 5.23
N LEU A 147 -1.75 -7.55 5.49
CA LEU A 147 -0.80 -8.23 4.61
C LEU A 147 -1.38 -8.67 3.26
N TRP A 148 -2.69 -8.80 3.13
CA TRP A 148 -3.34 -9.28 1.90
C TRP A 148 -2.99 -8.45 0.66
N THR A 149 -2.68 -7.17 0.81
CA THR A 149 -2.32 -6.28 -0.30
C THR A 149 -0.95 -6.60 -0.89
N LEU A 150 -0.03 -7.19 -0.10
CA LEU A 150 1.32 -7.55 -0.56
C LEU A 150 1.30 -8.61 -1.66
N TRP A 151 0.30 -9.50 -1.63
CA TRP A 151 0.07 -10.46 -2.71
C TRP A 151 -0.21 -9.74 -4.04
N TYR A 152 -1.17 -8.79 -4.03
CA TYR A 152 -1.51 -8.03 -5.23
C TYR A 152 -0.38 -7.10 -5.68
N GLU A 153 0.37 -6.52 -4.74
CA GLU A 153 1.55 -5.74 -5.08
C GLU A 153 2.61 -6.61 -5.79
N SER A 154 2.81 -7.82 -5.31
CA SER A 154 3.74 -8.79 -5.93
C SER A 154 3.29 -9.23 -7.32
N LEU A 155 1.98 -9.44 -7.52
CA LEU A 155 1.40 -9.69 -8.84
C LEU A 155 1.60 -8.49 -9.77
N GLY A 156 1.43 -7.27 -9.28
CA GLY A 156 1.74 -6.04 -10.02
C GLY A 156 3.21 -5.97 -10.44
N TYR A 157 4.13 -6.36 -9.55
CA TYR A 157 5.56 -6.43 -9.88
C TYR A 157 5.84 -7.48 -10.96
N LEU A 158 5.23 -8.65 -10.87
CA LEU A 158 5.35 -9.68 -11.90
C LEU A 158 4.78 -9.19 -13.24
N ALA A 159 3.59 -8.61 -13.23
CA ALA A 159 2.93 -8.07 -14.42
C ALA A 159 3.80 -7.00 -15.10
N ALA A 160 4.32 -6.02 -14.35
CA ALA A 160 5.24 -5.02 -14.88
C ALA A 160 6.54 -5.64 -15.40
N GLY A 161 7.06 -6.65 -14.69
CA GLY A 161 8.25 -7.42 -15.06
C GLY A 161 8.10 -8.08 -16.43
N LEU A 162 6.98 -8.76 -16.65
CA LEU A 162 6.65 -9.48 -17.88
C LEU A 162 6.24 -8.51 -19.01
N LEU A 163 5.36 -7.56 -18.73
CA LEU A 163 4.86 -6.61 -19.75
C LEU A 163 5.99 -5.74 -20.32
N LEU A 164 6.91 -5.28 -19.48
CA LEU A 164 8.05 -4.47 -19.92
C LEU A 164 9.28 -5.30 -20.31
N TRP A 165 9.15 -6.62 -20.45
CA TRP A 165 10.24 -7.47 -20.95
C TRP A 165 10.55 -7.23 -22.43
N PRO A 166 9.58 -7.29 -23.36
CA PRO A 166 9.87 -7.15 -24.79
C PRO A 166 10.38 -5.74 -25.10
N SER A 167 11.40 -5.65 -25.96
CA SER A 167 11.95 -4.36 -26.41
C SER A 167 10.92 -3.53 -27.17
N PHE A 168 10.03 -4.17 -27.91
CA PHE A 168 8.91 -3.53 -28.58
C PHE A 168 8.02 -2.77 -27.61
N VAL A 169 7.61 -3.38 -26.50
CA VAL A 169 6.77 -2.73 -25.48
C VAL A 169 7.50 -1.53 -24.86
N ARG A 170 8.80 -1.66 -24.60
CA ARG A 170 9.58 -0.54 -24.06
C ARG A 170 9.70 0.64 -25.05
N ARG A 171 9.80 0.36 -26.35
CA ARG A 171 9.84 1.40 -27.39
C ARG A 171 8.49 2.10 -27.55
N HIS A 172 7.39 1.38 -27.37
CA HIS A 172 6.02 1.89 -27.50
C HIS A 172 5.30 1.95 -26.15
N ALA A 173 6.06 2.24 -25.07
CA ALA A 173 5.52 2.17 -23.71
C ALA A 173 4.31 3.08 -23.49
N ALA A 174 4.31 4.29 -24.06
CA ALA A 174 3.20 5.23 -23.82
C ALA A 174 1.86 4.70 -24.36
N PRO A 175 1.69 4.38 -25.65
CA PRO A 175 0.41 3.86 -26.13
C PRO A 175 0.03 2.54 -25.45
N ILE A 176 0.97 1.60 -25.27
CA ILE A 176 0.67 0.29 -24.70
C ILE A 176 0.22 0.43 -23.22
N LEU A 177 0.95 1.17 -22.39
CA LEU A 177 0.61 1.28 -20.97
C LEU A 177 -0.64 2.14 -20.73
N VAL A 178 -0.92 3.12 -21.60
CA VAL A 178 -2.20 3.83 -21.58
C VAL A 178 -3.34 2.88 -21.94
N THR A 179 -3.20 2.07 -22.99
CA THR A 179 -4.20 1.05 -23.37
C THR A 179 -4.44 0.06 -22.22
N VAL A 180 -3.38 -0.41 -21.55
CA VAL A 180 -3.50 -1.29 -20.38
C VAL A 180 -4.26 -0.61 -19.24
N ALA A 181 -3.99 0.66 -18.96
CA ALA A 181 -4.71 1.40 -17.92
C ALA A 181 -6.19 1.61 -18.27
N VAL A 182 -6.51 1.93 -19.54
CA VAL A 182 -7.89 2.05 -20.01
C VAL A 182 -8.61 0.70 -19.95
N ALA A 183 -7.95 -0.38 -20.37
CA ALA A 183 -8.51 -1.73 -20.29
C ALA A 183 -8.78 -2.14 -18.84
N ALA A 184 -7.87 -1.84 -17.90
CA ALA A 184 -8.07 -2.10 -16.48
C ALA A 184 -9.27 -1.29 -15.93
N ALA A 185 -9.40 -0.02 -16.29
CA ALA A 185 -10.56 0.80 -15.91
C ALA A 185 -11.87 0.25 -16.48
N LEU A 186 -11.86 -0.21 -17.73
CA LEU A 186 -13.00 -0.86 -18.37
C LEU A 186 -13.38 -2.17 -17.66
N VAL A 187 -12.40 -2.99 -17.27
CA VAL A 187 -12.65 -4.22 -16.48
C VAL A 187 -13.31 -3.87 -15.14
N VAL A 188 -12.83 -2.84 -14.44
CA VAL A 188 -13.47 -2.38 -13.20
C VAL A 188 -14.91 -1.94 -13.47
N TYR A 189 -15.14 -1.15 -14.51
CA TYR A 189 -16.48 -0.67 -14.86
C TYR A 189 -17.43 -1.83 -15.20
N LEU A 190 -16.98 -2.81 -15.99
CA LEU A 190 -17.79 -3.96 -16.38
C LEU A 190 -18.03 -4.92 -15.20
N ALA A 191 -17.05 -5.10 -14.31
CA ALA A 191 -17.15 -6.00 -13.17
C ALA A 191 -17.98 -5.42 -12.01
N HIS A 192 -17.99 -4.09 -11.85
CA HIS A 192 -18.57 -3.41 -10.67
C HIS A 192 -19.57 -2.31 -11.07
N GLY A 193 -19.90 -2.20 -12.35
CA GLY A 193 -20.85 -1.21 -12.86
C GLY A 193 -22.27 -1.42 -12.32
N PRO A 194 -23.19 -0.49 -12.60
CA PRO A 194 -24.56 -0.48 -12.03
C PRO A 194 -25.38 -1.73 -12.32
N LEU A 195 -24.91 -2.60 -13.21
CA LEU A 195 -25.54 -3.89 -13.53
C LEU A 195 -25.10 -5.04 -12.60
N PHE A 196 -24.06 -4.87 -11.79
CA PHE A 196 -23.50 -5.89 -10.91
C PHE A 196 -23.35 -5.36 -9.48
N VAL A 197 -24.42 -5.42 -8.71
CA VAL A 197 -24.39 -5.11 -7.27
C VAL A 197 -23.73 -6.28 -6.53
N THR A 198 -22.42 -6.30 -6.43
CA THR A 198 -21.70 -7.22 -5.53
C THR A 198 -21.22 -6.43 -4.31
N THR A 199 -21.70 -6.80 -3.14
CA THR A 199 -21.36 -6.16 -1.86
C THR A 199 -20.08 -6.73 -1.23
N ASN A 200 -19.28 -7.50 -1.96
CA ASN A 200 -18.13 -8.19 -1.42
C ASN A 200 -16.82 -7.48 -1.74
N HIS A 201 -16.37 -6.66 -0.82
CA HIS A 201 -15.15 -5.85 -0.87
C HIS A 201 -13.88 -6.64 -1.27
N TYR A 202 -13.75 -7.90 -0.84
CA TYR A 202 -12.60 -8.74 -1.20
C TYR A 202 -12.61 -9.19 -2.67
N ARG A 203 -13.77 -9.24 -3.33
CA ARG A 203 -13.86 -9.57 -4.75
C ARG A 203 -13.51 -8.38 -5.65
N GLU A 204 -13.69 -7.17 -5.16
CA GLU A 204 -13.42 -5.92 -5.90
C GLU A 204 -11.93 -5.56 -5.86
N ALA A 205 -11.22 -5.92 -4.79
CA ALA A 205 -9.85 -5.55 -4.56
C ALA A 205 -8.88 -5.86 -5.71
N PRO A 206 -8.89 -7.05 -6.35
CA PRO A 206 -7.94 -7.37 -7.43
C PRO A 206 -8.03 -6.42 -8.61
N THR A 207 -9.24 -6.17 -9.11
CA THR A 207 -9.47 -5.32 -10.29
C THR A 207 -9.19 -3.85 -9.97
N ARG A 208 -9.61 -3.37 -8.80
CA ARG A 208 -9.32 -2.04 -8.30
C ARG A 208 -7.81 -1.80 -8.25
N LEU A 209 -7.08 -2.61 -7.49
CA LEU A 209 -5.65 -2.45 -7.29
C LEU A 209 -4.86 -2.57 -8.60
N ALA A 210 -5.28 -3.45 -9.51
CA ALA A 210 -4.70 -3.55 -10.84
C ALA A 210 -4.91 -2.25 -11.65
N CYS A 211 -6.08 -1.62 -11.55
CA CYS A 211 -6.38 -0.35 -12.22
C CYS A 211 -5.47 0.78 -11.72
N PHE A 212 -5.32 0.94 -10.41
CA PHE A 212 -4.44 1.95 -9.83
C PHE A 212 -2.96 1.69 -10.17
N PHE A 213 -2.51 0.44 -10.14
CA PHE A 213 -1.16 0.09 -10.55
C PHE A 213 -0.91 0.39 -12.04
N ALA A 214 -1.85 0.04 -12.92
CA ALA A 214 -1.77 0.31 -14.35
C ALA A 214 -1.77 1.82 -14.65
N ALA A 215 -2.56 2.62 -13.94
CA ALA A 215 -2.52 4.08 -14.02
C ALA A 215 -1.14 4.64 -13.64
N GLY A 216 -0.51 4.10 -12.60
CA GLY A 216 0.88 4.43 -12.25
C GLY A 216 1.88 4.11 -13.36
N MET A 217 1.74 2.96 -14.03
CA MET A 217 2.55 2.59 -15.19
C MET A 217 2.34 3.55 -16.36
N ALA A 218 1.09 3.94 -16.66
CA ALA A 218 0.76 4.89 -17.72
C ALA A 218 1.35 6.28 -17.42
N LEU A 219 1.24 6.78 -16.18
CA LEU A 219 1.85 8.03 -15.75
C LEU A 219 3.38 8.01 -15.88
N TRP A 220 4.02 6.86 -15.58
CA TRP A 220 5.44 6.69 -15.83
C TRP A 220 5.78 6.81 -17.33
N ALA A 221 4.99 6.21 -18.19
CA ALA A 221 5.23 6.28 -19.63
C ALA A 221 4.99 7.67 -20.21
N LEU A 222 4.10 8.45 -19.62
CA LEU A 222 3.76 9.82 -20.03
C LEU A 222 4.56 10.90 -19.29
N ARG A 223 5.40 10.56 -18.29
CA ARG A 223 6.06 11.51 -17.38
C ARG A 223 6.87 12.62 -18.05
N ASP A 224 7.47 12.31 -19.22
CA ASP A 224 8.24 13.27 -20.00
C ASP A 224 7.38 14.13 -20.95
N ARG A 225 6.07 13.85 -21.05
CA ARG A 225 5.08 14.59 -21.84
C ARG A 225 4.17 15.44 -20.97
N LEU A 226 3.82 14.96 -19.78
CA LEU A 226 2.96 15.66 -18.85
C LEU A 226 3.70 16.84 -18.20
N PRO A 227 3.10 18.06 -18.16
CA PRO A 227 3.69 19.18 -17.47
C PRO A 227 3.60 19.01 -15.94
N SER A 228 4.61 19.54 -15.22
CA SER A 228 4.51 19.71 -13.77
C SER A 228 3.75 21.02 -13.49
N SER A 229 2.46 20.92 -13.20
CA SER A 229 1.56 22.08 -13.15
C SER A 229 0.65 22.05 -11.91
N GLY A 230 0.70 23.11 -11.10
CA GLY A 230 -0.22 23.29 -9.98
C GLY A 230 -1.68 23.39 -10.41
N ARG A 231 -1.96 23.92 -11.62
CA ARG A 231 -3.35 23.97 -12.16
C ARG A 231 -3.88 22.58 -12.41
N LEU A 232 -3.06 21.68 -12.97
CA LEU A 232 -3.45 20.28 -13.17
C LEU A 232 -3.57 19.54 -11.83
N ALA A 233 -2.75 19.86 -10.84
CA ALA A 233 -2.88 19.30 -9.49
C ALA A 233 -4.18 19.74 -8.82
N LEU A 234 -4.56 21.03 -8.98
CA LEU A 234 -5.85 21.52 -8.51
C LEU A 234 -7.04 20.87 -9.25
N ALA A 235 -6.93 20.69 -10.56
CA ALA A 235 -7.94 19.95 -11.32
C ALA A 235 -8.06 18.50 -10.87
N ALA A 236 -6.92 17.83 -10.63
CA ALA A 236 -6.90 16.47 -10.09
C ALA A 236 -7.54 16.38 -8.69
N LEU A 237 -7.33 17.37 -7.84
CA LEU A 237 -7.97 17.47 -6.53
C LEU A 237 -9.48 17.75 -6.67
N ALA A 238 -9.87 18.66 -7.56
CA ALA A 238 -11.27 19.02 -7.82
C ALA A 238 -12.09 17.84 -8.39
N ILE A 239 -11.44 16.91 -9.11
CA ILE A 239 -12.05 15.67 -9.58
C ILE A 239 -11.98 14.59 -8.47
N GLY A 240 -10.84 14.45 -7.83
CA GLY A 240 -10.59 13.37 -6.88
C GLY A 240 -11.41 13.48 -5.60
N VAL A 241 -11.61 14.69 -5.05
CA VAL A 241 -12.37 14.89 -3.81
C VAL A 241 -13.84 14.51 -3.97
N PRO A 242 -14.58 14.96 -4.99
CA PRO A 242 -15.95 14.52 -5.20
C PRO A 242 -16.09 13.02 -5.45
N LEU A 243 -15.16 12.42 -6.20
CA LEU A 243 -15.15 10.96 -6.42
C LEU A 243 -14.94 10.21 -5.10
N TYR A 244 -14.01 10.68 -4.27
CA TYR A 244 -13.76 10.11 -2.95
C TYR A 244 -15.01 10.23 -2.06
N VAL A 245 -15.64 11.41 -2.00
CA VAL A 245 -16.85 11.64 -1.22
C VAL A 245 -17.99 10.74 -1.72
N ALA A 246 -18.16 10.62 -3.03
CA ALA A 246 -19.18 9.74 -3.62
C ALA A 246 -18.97 8.27 -3.24
N GLY A 247 -17.71 7.78 -3.32
CA GLY A 247 -17.37 6.43 -2.87
C GLY A 247 -17.59 6.23 -1.37
N ALA A 248 -17.25 7.24 -0.56
CA ALA A 248 -17.45 7.22 0.89
C ALA A 248 -18.95 7.13 1.28
N LEU A 249 -19.79 7.85 0.58
CA LEU A 249 -21.23 7.82 0.79
C LEU A 249 -21.85 6.49 0.34
N ASP A 250 -21.32 5.89 -0.70
CA ASP A 250 -21.76 4.58 -1.21
C ASP A 250 -21.47 3.44 -0.23
N THR A 251 -20.37 3.55 0.52
CA THR A 251 -19.98 2.58 1.57
C THR A 251 -20.60 2.86 2.94
N GLY A 252 -21.28 3.99 3.12
CA GLY A 252 -21.85 4.45 4.38
C GLY A 252 -23.06 3.63 4.85
N PRO A 253 -23.62 3.96 6.05
CA PRO A 253 -24.80 3.27 6.61
C PRO A 253 -26.08 3.47 5.79
N HIS A 254 -26.09 4.42 4.89
CA HIS A 254 -27.21 4.74 3.99
C HIS A 254 -26.69 4.78 2.54
N PRO A 255 -26.40 3.63 1.90
CA PRO A 255 -25.81 3.58 0.56
C PRO A 255 -26.67 4.24 -0.53
N HIS A 256 -27.96 4.51 -0.26
CA HIS A 256 -28.87 5.15 -1.20
C HIS A 256 -28.91 6.69 -1.11
N VAL A 257 -28.12 7.31 -0.22
CA VAL A 257 -28.12 8.76 -0.04
C VAL A 257 -27.30 9.48 -1.11
N ALA A 258 -26.39 8.79 -1.80
CA ALA A 258 -25.65 9.37 -2.93
C ALA A 258 -26.49 9.38 -4.23
N THR A 259 -27.67 10.00 -4.17
CA THR A 259 -28.59 10.10 -5.33
C THR A 259 -28.02 10.88 -6.49
N TRP A 260 -27.00 11.72 -6.25
CA TRP A 260 -26.33 12.55 -7.27
C TRP A 260 -25.29 11.79 -8.10
N MET A 261 -24.80 10.64 -7.63
CA MET A 261 -23.83 9.78 -8.33
C MET A 261 -24.05 8.30 -8.00
N PRO A 262 -25.07 7.65 -8.57
CA PRO A 262 -25.30 6.22 -8.39
C PRO A 262 -24.05 5.42 -8.80
N GLY A 263 -23.63 4.44 -7.98
CA GLY A 263 -22.39 3.67 -8.21
C GLY A 263 -21.12 4.49 -7.94
N GLY A 264 -21.16 5.42 -6.98
CA GLY A 264 -20.05 6.30 -6.61
C GLY A 264 -18.74 5.57 -6.36
N LEU A 265 -18.78 4.38 -5.76
CA LEU A 265 -17.62 3.54 -5.53
C LEU A 265 -16.99 3.07 -6.86
N THR A 266 -17.81 2.64 -7.82
CA THR A 266 -17.33 2.24 -9.16
C THR A 266 -16.67 3.40 -9.88
N TRP A 267 -17.31 4.58 -9.88
CA TRP A 267 -16.75 5.77 -10.49
C TRP A 267 -15.45 6.23 -9.82
N MET A 268 -15.38 6.11 -8.50
CA MET A 268 -14.14 6.34 -7.76
C MET A 268 -13.02 5.42 -8.29
N TYR A 269 -13.27 4.14 -8.43
CA TYR A 269 -12.25 3.19 -8.88
C TYR A 269 -11.85 3.36 -10.36
N VAL A 270 -12.74 3.84 -11.21
CA VAL A 270 -12.48 4.04 -12.64
C VAL A 270 -11.79 5.40 -12.91
N LEU A 271 -12.24 6.47 -12.27
CA LEU A 271 -11.82 7.83 -12.61
C LEU A 271 -10.74 8.39 -11.68
N LEU A 272 -10.66 7.94 -10.43
CA LEU A 272 -9.69 8.44 -9.44
C LEU A 272 -8.22 8.04 -9.73
N PRO A 273 -7.88 6.89 -10.37
CA PRO A 273 -6.49 6.44 -10.49
C PRO A 273 -5.53 7.47 -11.10
N LEU A 274 -5.91 8.13 -12.19
CA LEU A 274 -5.06 9.13 -12.85
C LEU A 274 -4.96 10.44 -12.07
N PRO A 275 -6.06 11.06 -11.60
CA PRO A 275 -5.99 12.24 -10.74
C PRO A 275 -5.18 12.03 -9.47
N LEU A 276 -5.42 10.94 -8.73
CA LEU A 276 -4.68 10.61 -7.52
C LEU A 276 -3.19 10.42 -7.83
N GLY A 277 -2.87 9.66 -8.88
CA GLY A 277 -1.51 9.42 -9.30
C GLY A 277 -0.79 10.70 -9.70
N TYR A 278 -1.42 11.55 -10.51
CA TYR A 278 -0.86 12.84 -10.90
C TYR A 278 -0.60 13.74 -9.68
N LEU A 279 -1.59 13.84 -8.78
CA LEU A 279 -1.47 14.65 -7.55
C LEU A 279 -0.31 14.17 -6.69
N LEU A 280 -0.19 12.86 -6.42
CA LEU A 280 0.89 12.30 -5.61
C LEU A 280 2.27 12.51 -6.24
N LEU A 281 2.38 12.34 -7.57
CA LEU A 281 3.65 12.56 -8.27
C LEU A 281 4.03 14.05 -8.30
N TRP A 282 3.08 14.94 -8.53
CA TRP A 282 3.30 16.38 -8.49
C TRP A 282 3.72 16.83 -7.09
N LEU A 283 3.00 16.42 -6.03
CA LEU A 283 3.37 16.69 -4.65
C LEU A 283 4.76 16.12 -4.32
N GLY A 284 5.06 14.90 -4.78
CA GLY A 284 6.36 14.29 -4.64
C GLY A 284 7.50 15.13 -5.21
N GLY A 285 7.22 15.87 -6.28
CA GLY A 285 8.18 16.75 -6.93
C GLY A 285 8.33 18.14 -6.29
N VAL A 286 7.22 18.73 -5.80
CA VAL A 286 7.21 20.13 -5.37
C VAL A 286 7.35 20.32 -3.86
N LEU A 287 7.01 19.32 -3.04
CA LEU A 287 7.14 19.43 -1.59
C LEU A 287 8.63 19.51 -1.19
N PRO A 288 9.02 20.48 -0.34
CA PRO A 288 10.41 20.65 0.11
C PRO A 288 10.79 19.66 1.23
N VAL A 289 10.05 18.56 1.38
CA VAL A 289 10.23 17.57 2.45
C VAL A 289 11.09 16.42 1.96
N ARG A 290 12.17 16.13 2.70
CA ARG A 290 13.15 15.09 2.37
C ARG A 290 13.18 13.94 3.37
N LEU A 291 12.09 13.77 4.15
CA LEU A 291 11.93 12.64 5.05
C LEU A 291 11.85 11.33 4.25
N GLY A 292 12.57 10.32 4.71
CA GLY A 292 12.57 9.01 4.06
C GLY A 292 13.52 8.85 2.88
N VAL A 293 14.20 9.92 2.43
CA VAL A 293 15.17 9.83 1.31
C VAL A 293 16.30 8.82 1.61
N ARG A 294 16.82 8.83 2.84
CA ARG A 294 17.87 7.90 3.29
C ARG A 294 17.31 6.66 4.00
N ASN A 295 16.15 6.78 4.64
CA ASN A 295 15.56 5.75 5.48
C ASN A 295 14.04 5.68 5.20
N ASP A 296 13.65 4.83 4.24
CA ASP A 296 12.24 4.63 3.88
C ASP A 296 11.58 3.59 4.81
N ILE A 297 11.03 4.07 5.92
CA ILE A 297 10.34 3.24 6.91
C ILE A 297 8.86 2.99 6.58
N SER A 298 8.34 3.53 5.48
CA SER A 298 6.91 3.46 5.15
C SER A 298 6.39 2.02 5.04
N TYR A 299 7.22 1.11 4.54
CA TYR A 299 6.89 -0.31 4.47
C TYR A 299 6.79 -0.94 5.86
N GLY A 300 7.78 -0.70 6.72
CA GLY A 300 7.73 -1.16 8.12
C GLY A 300 6.50 -0.60 8.86
N VAL A 301 6.19 0.70 8.72
CA VAL A 301 4.98 1.29 9.30
C VAL A 301 3.73 0.55 8.83
N TYR A 302 3.63 0.24 7.53
CA TYR A 302 2.48 -0.46 6.98
C TYR A 302 2.29 -1.87 7.56
N ILE A 303 3.35 -2.70 7.60
CA ILE A 303 3.24 -4.10 8.02
C ILE A 303 3.13 -4.29 9.54
N TYR A 304 3.69 -3.36 10.36
CA TYR A 304 3.61 -3.43 11.82
C TYR A 304 2.38 -2.73 12.40
N ALA A 305 1.69 -1.87 11.63
CA ALA A 305 0.56 -1.08 12.10
C ALA A 305 -0.52 -1.95 12.77
N TRP A 306 -1.03 -2.94 12.05
CA TRP A 306 -2.10 -3.79 12.54
C TRP A 306 -1.73 -4.60 13.80
N PRO A 307 -0.59 -5.32 13.85
CA PRO A 307 -0.18 -6.02 15.07
C PRO A 307 -0.03 -5.11 16.29
N MET A 308 0.51 -3.90 16.10
CA MET A 308 0.66 -2.96 17.20
C MET A 308 -0.69 -2.40 17.67
N GLN A 309 -1.63 -2.14 16.76
CA GLN A 309 -2.99 -1.74 17.11
C GLN A 309 -3.75 -2.85 17.83
N GLN A 310 -3.61 -4.11 17.40
CA GLN A 310 -4.17 -5.25 18.12
C GLN A 310 -3.58 -5.38 19.54
N LEU A 311 -2.27 -5.26 19.66
CA LEU A 311 -1.62 -5.29 20.99
C LEU A 311 -2.15 -4.16 21.90
N LEU A 312 -2.27 -2.95 21.39
CA LEU A 312 -2.85 -1.83 22.13
C LEU A 312 -4.30 -2.11 22.54
N ALA A 313 -5.10 -2.73 21.69
CA ALA A 313 -6.47 -3.12 22.02
C ALA A 313 -6.52 -4.18 23.12
N VAL A 314 -5.63 -5.17 23.09
CA VAL A 314 -5.48 -6.17 24.17
C VAL A 314 -5.20 -5.50 25.52
N PHE A 315 -4.35 -4.49 25.55
CA PHE A 315 -4.02 -3.74 26.79
C PHE A 315 -5.04 -2.67 27.16
N GLY A 316 -6.15 -2.57 26.44
CA GLY A 316 -7.24 -1.63 26.76
C GLY A 316 -7.00 -0.20 26.29
N GLY A 317 -6.13 0.01 25.32
CA GLY A 317 -5.81 1.34 24.77
C GLY A 317 -7.03 2.09 24.24
N GLN A 318 -8.07 1.38 23.75
CA GLN A 318 -9.34 1.96 23.31
C GLN A 318 -10.10 2.73 24.42
N ARG A 319 -9.85 2.43 25.70
CA ARG A 319 -10.47 3.14 26.84
C ARG A 319 -10.07 4.61 26.92
N LEU A 320 -8.96 4.98 26.26
CA LEU A 320 -8.47 6.36 26.20
C LEU A 320 -9.16 7.20 25.10
N GLY A 321 -10.08 6.59 24.34
CA GLY A 321 -10.75 7.22 23.22
C GLY A 321 -9.99 7.06 21.90
N LEU A 322 -10.69 7.28 20.78
CA LEU A 322 -10.17 7.02 19.43
C LEU A 322 -8.90 7.82 19.10
N THR A 323 -8.89 9.11 19.43
CA THR A 323 -7.74 9.98 19.14
C THR A 323 -6.49 9.51 19.88
N ALA A 324 -6.59 9.23 21.19
CA ALA A 324 -5.46 8.74 21.97
C ALA A 324 -5.01 7.35 21.50
N PHE A 325 -5.95 6.44 21.19
CA PHE A 325 -5.63 5.13 20.60
C PHE A 325 -4.84 5.27 19.32
N THR A 326 -5.29 6.13 18.41
CA THR A 326 -4.62 6.37 17.11
C THR A 326 -3.21 6.96 17.29
N LEU A 327 -3.07 7.97 18.16
CA LEU A 327 -1.77 8.57 18.45
C LEU A 327 -0.79 7.56 19.08
N LEU A 328 -1.26 6.74 20.02
CA LEU A 328 -0.47 5.65 20.58
C LEU A 328 -0.10 4.60 19.52
N ALA A 329 -1.03 4.23 18.64
CA ALA A 329 -0.76 3.32 17.56
C ALA A 329 0.39 3.82 16.67
N VAL A 330 0.37 5.10 16.28
CA VAL A 330 1.48 5.72 15.53
C VAL A 330 2.77 5.72 16.37
N ALA A 331 2.68 6.12 17.65
CA ALA A 331 3.83 6.23 18.55
C ALA A 331 4.55 4.91 18.80
N VAL A 332 3.84 3.78 18.81
CA VAL A 332 4.46 2.44 18.99
C VAL A 332 4.87 1.81 17.67
N THR A 333 4.14 2.09 16.58
CA THR A 333 4.43 1.52 15.25
C THR A 333 5.68 2.13 14.61
N VAL A 334 5.86 3.46 14.71
CA VAL A 334 7.01 4.15 14.07
C VAL A 334 8.35 3.67 14.61
N PRO A 335 8.60 3.56 15.93
CA PRO A 335 9.83 2.98 16.47
C PRO A 335 10.05 1.53 16.02
N MET A 336 9.00 0.70 15.99
CA MET A 336 9.10 -0.68 15.51
C MET A 336 9.50 -0.75 14.04
N ALA A 337 8.89 0.08 13.20
CA ALA A 337 9.25 0.21 11.79
C ALA A 337 10.70 0.71 11.61
N TRP A 338 11.16 1.63 12.45
CA TRP A 338 12.54 2.12 12.44
C TRP A 338 13.54 1.02 12.82
N LEU A 339 13.24 0.22 13.84
CA LEU A 339 14.04 -0.94 14.22
C LEU A 339 14.12 -1.96 13.08
N SER A 340 12.97 -2.32 12.51
CA SER A 340 12.90 -3.22 11.34
C SER A 340 13.75 -2.69 10.18
N TRP A 341 13.61 -1.42 9.84
CA TRP A 341 14.39 -0.79 8.78
C TRP A 341 15.90 -0.86 9.06
N THR A 342 16.35 -0.47 10.23
CA THR A 342 17.78 -0.35 10.56
C THR A 342 18.47 -1.71 10.70
N LEU A 343 17.77 -2.66 11.34
CA LEU A 343 18.33 -3.97 11.65
C LEU A 343 18.23 -4.96 10.48
N VAL A 344 17.17 -4.84 9.66
CA VAL A 344 16.85 -5.84 8.63
C VAL A 344 16.82 -5.22 7.24
N GLU A 345 15.82 -4.41 6.92
CA GLU A 345 15.54 -3.99 5.55
C GLU A 345 16.72 -3.27 4.89
N LYS A 346 17.31 -2.28 5.59
CA LYS A 346 18.45 -1.52 5.11
C LYS A 346 19.69 -2.39 4.86
N ARG A 347 19.90 -3.42 5.70
CA ARG A 347 21.01 -4.36 5.56
C ARG A 347 20.79 -5.29 4.36
N MET A 348 19.58 -5.84 4.23
CA MET A 348 19.22 -6.71 3.11
C MET A 348 19.26 -5.96 1.76
N LEU A 349 18.85 -4.70 1.73
CA LEU A 349 18.95 -3.87 0.53
C LEU A 349 20.39 -3.59 0.06
N ARG A 350 21.42 -3.80 0.89
CA ARG A 350 22.83 -3.75 0.44
C ARG A 350 23.17 -4.94 -0.47
N LEU A 351 22.45 -6.06 -0.33
CA LEU A 351 22.64 -7.25 -1.15
C LEU A 351 22.12 -7.11 -2.59
N LYS A 352 21.47 -6.00 -2.93
CA LYS A 352 20.95 -5.73 -4.29
C LYS A 352 22.03 -5.69 -5.37
N ASP A 353 23.29 -5.40 -4.97
CA ASP A 353 24.44 -5.31 -5.88
C ASP A 353 25.34 -6.56 -5.82
N LEU A 354 24.93 -7.63 -5.11
CA LEU A 354 25.62 -8.91 -5.15
C LEU A 354 25.70 -9.45 -6.59
N GLY A 355 26.88 -9.88 -7.02
CA GLY A 355 27.13 -10.38 -8.38
C GLY A 355 27.43 -9.28 -9.42
N ARG A 356 27.64 -8.03 -8.97
CA ARG A 356 28.18 -6.99 -9.85
C ARG A 356 29.69 -7.20 -10.01
N THR A 357 30.12 -7.64 -11.18
CA THR A 357 31.52 -7.46 -11.57
C THR A 357 31.79 -5.95 -11.62
N PRO A 358 32.82 -5.42 -10.92
CA PRO A 358 33.18 -4.02 -11.08
C PRO A 358 33.45 -3.76 -12.57
N ALA A 359 32.86 -2.68 -13.11
CA ALA A 359 33.26 -2.23 -14.44
C ALA A 359 34.78 -2.01 -14.44
N PRO A 360 35.54 -2.47 -15.44
CA PRO A 360 36.95 -2.17 -15.53
C PRO A 360 37.13 -0.69 -15.43
N VAL A 361 37.97 -0.26 -14.49
CA VAL A 361 38.39 1.12 -14.37
C VAL A 361 39.08 1.44 -15.70
N ALA A 362 38.47 2.29 -16.51
CA ALA A 362 39.10 2.77 -17.71
C ALA A 362 40.41 3.49 -17.29
N ALA A 363 41.53 2.90 -17.71
CA ALA A 363 42.84 3.43 -17.50
C ALA A 363 43.09 4.67 -18.37
#